data_2f1c247290edc76823a811bc5980fcbc
#
_entry.id   2f1c247290edc76823a811bc5980fcbc
#
_cell.length_a   1.000
_cell.length_b   1.000
_cell.length_c   1.000
_cell.angle_alpha   90.00
_cell.angle_beta   90.00
_cell.angle_gamma   90.00
#
_symmetry.space_group_name_H-M   'P 1'
#
loop_
_entity.id
_entity.type
_entity.pdbx_description
1 polymer ?
#
loop_
_entity_poly.entity_id
_entity_poly.type
_entity_poly.pdbx_seq_one_letter_code
_entity_poly.pdbx_strand_id
1 'polypeptide(L)'
;MSLLRDIQDLASSSSKDIELSTLLRKCKILATRLNHPGFKSWVENELNGYNDVSSLPSYRVLKVISKGHFSTWGNSILTNIQIHTHVMKEKHEKYVKKAHIMQGIGSLENLLSKEGSIFQAPWDSKLLAIYASDFYNDMICIKAWQVISSSDIAGIIDTVKTKILDFALEIEAENPNAGDI
;
A
#
# COMPACT_ATOMS: atom_id res chain seq x y z
N MET A 1 28.38 -17.92 1.78
CA MET A 1 26.92 -18.04 1.51
C MET A 1 26.62 -17.05 0.39
N SER A 2 26.01 -17.50 -0.70
CA SER A 2 25.79 -16.60 -1.83
C SER A 2 24.69 -15.57 -1.49
N LEU A 3 24.81 -14.36 -2.02
CA LEU A 3 23.81 -13.28 -1.79
C LEU A 3 22.40 -13.72 -2.25
N LEU A 4 22.32 -14.53 -3.29
CA LEU A 4 21.06 -15.05 -3.82
C LEU A 4 20.39 -15.98 -2.80
N ARG A 5 21.11 -16.93 -2.21
CA ARG A 5 20.59 -17.83 -1.16
C ARG A 5 20.16 -17.08 0.08
N ASP A 6 20.95 -16.10 0.49
CA ASP A 6 20.61 -15.24 1.63
C ASP A 6 19.27 -14.49 1.40
N ILE A 7 19.04 -14.01 0.18
CA ILE A 7 17.76 -13.39 -0.22
C ILE A 7 16.62 -14.41 -0.19
N GLN A 8 16.82 -15.62 -0.71
CA GLN A 8 15.81 -16.69 -0.70
C GLN A 8 15.42 -17.10 0.72
N ASP A 9 16.40 -17.31 1.59
CA ASP A 9 16.20 -17.69 3.00
C ASP A 9 15.41 -16.60 3.72
N LEU A 10 15.78 -15.34 3.53
CA LEU A 10 15.10 -14.20 4.15
C LEU A 10 13.68 -14.01 3.59
N ALA A 11 13.48 -14.16 2.28
CA ALA A 11 12.17 -13.99 1.64
C ALA A 11 11.20 -15.12 2.00
N SER A 12 11.70 -16.36 2.21
CA SER A 12 10.89 -17.51 2.60
C SER A 12 10.63 -17.57 4.11
N SER A 13 11.38 -16.81 4.92
CA SER A 13 11.25 -16.80 6.37
C SER A 13 9.90 -16.18 6.80
N SER A 14 9.22 -16.85 7.75
CA SER A 14 8.06 -16.32 8.46
C SER A 14 8.43 -15.42 9.64
N SER A 15 9.72 -15.22 9.90
CA SER A 15 10.21 -14.39 11.00
C SER A 15 9.77 -12.92 10.81
N LYS A 16 9.16 -12.36 11.86
CA LYS A 16 8.79 -10.93 11.91
C LYS A 16 10.00 -10.02 12.16
N ASP A 17 11.17 -10.62 12.47
CA ASP A 17 12.37 -9.89 12.88
C ASP A 17 13.17 -9.33 11.69
N ILE A 18 12.79 -9.69 10.47
CA ILE A 18 13.49 -9.23 9.26
C ILE A 18 12.70 -8.12 8.62
N GLU A 19 13.24 -6.90 8.68
CA GLU A 19 12.69 -5.76 7.94
C GLU A 19 12.76 -6.01 6.42
N LEU A 20 11.63 -5.93 5.75
CA LEU A 20 11.53 -6.08 4.30
C LEU A 20 12.35 -5.00 3.57
N SER A 21 12.46 -3.82 4.14
CA SER A 21 13.33 -2.75 3.65
C SER A 21 14.80 -3.18 3.59
N THR A 22 15.27 -3.96 4.56
CA THR A 22 16.62 -4.52 4.56
C THR A 22 16.79 -5.59 3.46
N LEU A 23 15.78 -6.45 3.28
CA LEU A 23 15.78 -7.44 2.20
C LEU A 23 15.81 -6.78 0.82
N LEU A 24 15.01 -5.73 0.60
CA LEU A 24 15.00 -4.97 -0.65
C LEU A 24 16.36 -4.30 -0.94
N ARG A 25 17.09 -3.83 0.09
CA ARG A 25 18.46 -3.30 -0.11
C ARG A 25 19.42 -4.38 -0.61
N LYS A 26 19.31 -5.62 -0.11
CA LYS A 26 20.07 -6.77 -0.65
C LYS A 26 19.68 -7.07 -2.10
N CYS A 27 18.39 -7.03 -2.41
CA CYS A 27 17.89 -7.18 -3.78
C CYS A 27 18.44 -6.10 -4.72
N LYS A 28 18.57 -4.85 -4.26
CA LYS A 28 19.19 -3.77 -5.04
C LYS A 28 20.65 -4.07 -5.40
N ILE A 29 21.39 -4.62 -4.45
CA ILE A 29 22.80 -5.03 -4.70
C ILE A 29 22.84 -6.14 -5.76
N LEU A 30 22.01 -7.17 -5.61
CA LEU A 30 21.93 -8.28 -6.56
C LEU A 30 21.53 -7.79 -7.96
N ALA A 31 20.47 -6.99 -8.07
CA ALA A 31 19.99 -6.43 -9.33
C ALA A 31 21.06 -5.60 -10.06
N THR A 32 21.88 -4.88 -9.30
CA THR A 32 23.00 -4.08 -9.85
C THR A 32 24.13 -4.98 -10.36
N ARG A 33 24.50 -6.01 -9.61
CA ARG A 33 25.56 -6.97 -10.02
C ARG A 33 25.14 -7.76 -11.27
N LEU A 34 23.88 -8.14 -11.37
CA LEU A 34 23.33 -8.86 -12.53
C LEU A 34 23.02 -7.96 -13.72
N ASN A 35 23.20 -6.65 -13.58
CA ASN A 35 22.83 -5.65 -14.60
C ASN A 35 21.36 -5.83 -15.08
N HIS A 36 20.44 -6.04 -14.13
CA HIS A 36 19.01 -6.24 -14.40
C HIS A 36 18.22 -4.96 -14.11
N PRO A 37 18.06 -4.04 -15.10
CA PRO A 37 17.50 -2.70 -14.86
C PRO A 37 16.03 -2.73 -14.44
N GLY A 38 15.23 -3.66 -14.96
CA GLY A 38 13.82 -3.77 -14.62
C GLY A 38 13.59 -4.12 -13.14
N PHE A 39 14.31 -5.12 -12.63
CA PHE A 39 14.24 -5.49 -11.21
C PHE A 39 14.79 -4.39 -10.30
N LYS A 40 15.91 -3.78 -10.71
CA LYS A 40 16.49 -2.65 -9.97
C LYS A 40 15.49 -1.50 -9.83
N SER A 41 14.81 -1.11 -10.91
CA SER A 41 13.80 -0.04 -10.91
C SER A 41 12.61 -0.40 -10.00
N TRP A 42 12.12 -1.65 -10.05
CA TRP A 42 11.06 -2.10 -9.18
C TRP A 42 11.48 -2.04 -7.70
N VAL A 43 12.67 -2.54 -7.35
CA VAL A 43 13.20 -2.49 -5.97
C VAL A 43 13.33 -1.04 -5.49
N GLU A 44 13.80 -0.13 -6.33
CA GLU A 44 13.92 1.29 -6.00
C GLU A 44 12.56 1.94 -5.73
N ASN A 45 11.55 1.62 -6.52
CA ASN A 45 10.18 2.08 -6.29
C ASN A 45 9.58 1.50 -4.99
N GLU A 46 9.83 0.23 -4.70
CA GLU A 46 9.37 -0.37 -3.44
C GLU A 46 10.06 0.27 -2.22
N LEU A 47 11.35 0.60 -2.30
CA LEU A 47 12.08 1.26 -1.21
C LEU A 47 11.66 2.72 -1.01
N ASN A 48 11.56 3.48 -2.10
CA ASN A 48 11.40 4.94 -2.04
C ASN A 48 9.95 5.40 -2.16
N GLY A 49 9.05 4.52 -2.61
CA GLY A 49 7.68 4.85 -2.97
C GLY A 49 7.54 5.19 -4.46
N TYR A 50 6.29 5.31 -4.87
CA TYR A 50 5.89 5.61 -6.24
C TYR A 50 5.49 7.08 -6.36
N ASN A 51 5.88 7.73 -7.45
CA ASN A 51 5.57 9.14 -7.69
C ASN A 51 4.34 9.33 -8.59
N ASP A 52 3.94 8.30 -9.31
CA ASP A 52 2.82 8.35 -10.26
C ASP A 52 1.89 7.14 -10.07
N VAL A 53 0.59 7.42 -9.98
CA VAL A 53 -0.46 6.40 -9.89
C VAL A 53 -0.43 5.45 -11.10
N SER A 54 -0.06 5.92 -12.28
CA SER A 54 0.02 5.11 -13.49
C SER A 54 1.13 4.03 -13.43
N SER A 55 2.16 4.25 -12.63
CA SER A 55 3.26 3.30 -12.40
C SER A 55 3.01 2.36 -11.22
N LEU A 56 1.90 2.55 -10.49
CA LEU A 56 1.61 1.81 -9.27
C LEU A 56 1.19 0.37 -9.59
N PRO A 57 1.85 -0.65 -9.03
CA PRO A 57 1.44 -2.04 -9.20
C PRO A 57 0.03 -2.29 -8.66
N SER A 58 -0.69 -3.23 -9.25
CA SER A 58 -2.08 -3.55 -8.88
C SER A 58 -2.24 -3.94 -7.40
N TYR A 59 -1.26 -4.60 -6.80
CA TYR A 59 -1.29 -4.97 -5.38
C TYR A 59 -1.16 -3.80 -4.41
N ARG A 60 -0.84 -2.60 -4.90
CA ARG A 60 -0.81 -1.35 -4.12
C ARG A 60 -2.08 -0.51 -4.29
N VAL A 61 -3.06 -1.01 -5.04
CA VAL A 61 -4.37 -0.39 -5.22
C VAL A 61 -5.40 -1.19 -4.45
N LEU A 62 -5.81 -0.67 -3.30
CA LEU A 62 -6.72 -1.34 -2.37
C LEU A 62 -8.17 -0.94 -2.63
N LYS A 63 -9.09 -1.89 -2.53
CA LYS A 63 -10.53 -1.58 -2.44
C LYS A 63 -10.84 -1.21 -1.01
N VAL A 64 -11.41 -0.03 -0.80
CA VAL A 64 -11.65 0.51 0.53
C VAL A 64 -13.09 1.02 0.67
N ILE A 65 -13.55 1.12 1.92
CA ILE A 65 -14.76 1.86 2.29
C ILE A 65 -14.38 3.25 2.77
N SER A 66 -15.34 4.16 2.76
CA SER A 66 -15.17 5.50 3.32
C SER A 66 -16.06 5.71 4.53
N LYS A 67 -15.56 6.46 5.49
CA LYS A 67 -16.28 6.92 6.68
C LYS A 67 -16.14 8.42 6.84
N GLY A 68 -17.04 9.01 7.62
CA GLY A 68 -17.01 10.44 7.88
C GLY A 68 -17.62 10.84 9.21
N HIS A 69 -17.50 12.11 9.48
CA HIS A 69 -18.22 12.80 10.55
C HIS A 69 -19.33 13.65 9.94
N PHE A 70 -20.49 13.60 10.53
CA PHE A 70 -21.67 14.29 10.05
C PHE A 70 -22.22 15.23 11.10
N SER A 71 -22.48 16.47 10.72
CA SER A 71 -23.23 17.43 11.52
C SER A 71 -24.73 17.21 11.29
N THR A 72 -25.50 17.22 12.36
CA THR A 72 -26.95 17.08 12.36
C THR A 72 -27.64 18.40 12.80
N TRP A 73 -28.93 18.50 12.61
CA TRP A 73 -29.75 19.57 13.19
C TRP A 73 -29.57 19.57 14.73
N GLY A 74 -29.27 20.71 15.32
CA GLY A 74 -29.06 20.84 16.76
C GLY A 74 -27.59 20.76 17.20
N ASN A 75 -26.64 20.93 16.27
CA ASN A 75 -25.19 20.95 16.51
C ASN A 75 -24.60 19.65 17.08
N SER A 76 -25.27 18.53 16.93
CA SER A 76 -24.69 17.21 17.24
C SER A 76 -23.83 16.73 16.10
N ILE A 77 -22.74 16.03 16.44
CA ILE A 77 -21.82 15.41 15.46
C ILE A 77 -21.89 13.89 15.63
N LEU A 78 -22.26 13.21 14.57
CA LEU A 78 -22.14 11.75 14.46
C LEU A 78 -20.77 11.39 13.89
N THR A 79 -20.06 10.48 14.53
CA THR A 79 -18.69 10.11 14.18
C THR A 79 -18.61 8.71 13.60
N ASN A 80 -17.62 8.48 12.71
CA ASN A 80 -17.34 7.16 12.11
C ASN A 80 -18.52 6.55 11.31
N ILE A 81 -19.37 7.37 10.73
CA ILE A 81 -20.49 6.90 9.91
C ILE A 81 -19.97 6.46 8.54
N GLN A 82 -20.39 5.31 8.08
CA GLN A 82 -20.04 4.83 6.73
C GLN A 82 -20.68 5.72 5.68
N ILE A 83 -19.91 6.11 4.68
CA ILE A 83 -20.39 6.91 3.55
C ILE A 83 -20.89 5.99 2.44
N HIS A 84 -22.14 6.13 2.05
CA HIS A 84 -22.73 5.43 0.91
C HIS A 84 -22.43 6.21 -0.38
N THR A 85 -21.39 5.81 -1.07
CA THR A 85 -20.82 6.55 -2.21
C THR A 85 -21.62 6.45 -3.51
N HIS A 86 -22.70 5.63 -3.54
CA HIS A 86 -23.53 5.42 -4.74
C HIS A 86 -24.27 6.68 -5.22
N VAL A 87 -24.40 7.69 -4.38
CA VAL A 87 -24.97 9.01 -4.77
C VAL A 87 -24.02 9.85 -5.59
N MET A 88 -22.74 9.48 -5.61
CA MET A 88 -21.69 10.20 -6.34
C MET A 88 -21.72 9.85 -7.82
N LYS A 89 -21.19 10.76 -8.64
CA LYS A 89 -20.90 10.46 -10.05
C LYS A 89 -19.89 9.30 -10.13
N GLU A 90 -20.08 8.41 -11.09
CA GLU A 90 -19.29 7.17 -11.24
C GLU A 90 -17.76 7.39 -11.16
N LYS A 91 -17.26 8.46 -11.81
CA LYS A 91 -15.83 8.81 -11.77
C LYS A 91 -15.34 9.09 -10.34
N HIS A 92 -16.10 9.82 -9.56
CA HIS A 92 -15.77 10.20 -8.19
C HIS A 92 -15.95 9.02 -7.23
N GLU A 93 -17.00 8.21 -7.43
CA GLU A 93 -17.21 6.99 -6.66
C GLU A 93 -16.05 6.01 -6.84
N LYS A 94 -15.62 5.76 -8.09
CA LYS A 94 -14.44 4.92 -8.38
C LYS A 94 -13.18 5.42 -7.69
N TYR A 95 -13.00 6.73 -7.60
CA TYR A 95 -11.85 7.34 -6.94
C TYR A 95 -11.85 7.06 -5.43
N VAL A 96 -12.97 7.28 -4.74
CA VAL A 96 -13.05 7.10 -3.27
C VAL A 96 -13.12 5.64 -2.83
N LYS A 97 -13.46 4.71 -3.73
CA LYS A 97 -13.44 3.26 -3.48
C LYS A 97 -12.07 2.61 -3.64
N LYS A 98 -11.06 3.35 -4.09
CA LYS A 98 -9.70 2.86 -4.30
C LYS A 98 -8.71 3.72 -3.54
N ALA A 99 -7.93 3.08 -2.66
CA ALA A 99 -6.78 3.72 -2.03
C ALA A 99 -5.50 3.33 -2.79
N HIS A 100 -4.70 4.32 -3.13
CA HIS A 100 -3.43 4.16 -3.83
C HIS A 100 -2.29 4.29 -2.82
N ILE A 101 -1.60 3.20 -2.54
CA ILE A 101 -0.55 3.13 -1.52
C ILE A 101 0.79 3.46 -2.17
N MET A 102 1.14 4.74 -2.16
CA MET A 102 2.32 5.29 -2.84
C MET A 102 3.60 5.20 -2.00
N GLN A 103 3.49 5.05 -0.70
CA GLN A 103 4.60 5.09 0.25
C GLN A 103 5.55 3.90 0.06
N GLY A 104 6.84 4.13 0.36
CA GLY A 104 7.86 3.08 0.38
C GLY A 104 7.64 2.06 1.51
N ILE A 105 8.22 0.88 1.35
CA ILE A 105 8.03 -0.26 2.26
C ILE A 105 8.38 0.10 3.72
N GLY A 106 9.45 0.86 3.98
CA GLY A 106 9.82 1.24 5.35
C GLY A 106 8.72 2.04 6.06
N SER A 107 7.97 2.87 5.34
CA SER A 107 6.81 3.57 5.90
C SER A 107 5.67 2.61 6.23
N LEU A 108 5.44 1.61 5.38
CA LEU A 108 4.40 0.59 5.60
C LEU A 108 4.74 -0.32 6.78
N GLU A 109 6.00 -0.70 6.95
CA GLU A 109 6.49 -1.45 8.11
C GLU A 109 6.27 -0.66 9.41
N ASN A 110 6.60 0.63 9.41
CA ASN A 110 6.34 1.50 10.56
C ASN A 110 4.85 1.63 10.90
N LEU A 111 3.97 1.61 9.90
CA LEU A 111 2.53 1.61 10.13
C LEU A 111 2.08 0.31 10.81
N LEU A 112 2.59 -0.85 10.39
CA LEU A 112 2.24 -2.15 10.98
C LEU A 112 2.75 -2.32 12.41
N SER A 113 3.85 -1.66 12.79
CA SER A 113 4.37 -1.73 14.16
C SER A 113 3.40 -1.16 15.21
N LYS A 114 2.40 -0.38 14.76
CA LYS A 114 1.31 0.16 15.59
C LYS A 114 0.14 -0.81 15.56
N GLU A 115 0.12 -1.80 16.46
CA GLU A 115 -0.93 -2.83 16.52
C GLU A 115 -2.35 -2.25 16.56
N GLY A 116 -3.27 -2.87 15.81
CA GLY A 116 -4.69 -2.52 15.79
C GLY A 116 -5.02 -1.20 15.08
N SER A 117 -4.08 -0.58 14.38
CA SER A 117 -4.28 0.71 13.73
C SER A 117 -5.14 0.59 12.48
N ILE A 118 -6.18 1.41 12.42
CA ILE A 118 -6.91 1.74 11.21
C ILE A 118 -6.31 3.03 10.68
N PHE A 119 -5.84 3.00 9.44
CA PHE A 119 -5.29 4.19 8.79
C PHE A 119 -6.38 4.92 8.03
N GLN A 120 -6.34 6.24 8.09
CA GLN A 120 -7.30 7.12 7.45
C GLN A 120 -6.58 7.91 6.36
N ALA A 121 -7.03 7.76 5.11
CA ALA A 121 -6.62 8.62 4.01
C ALA A 121 -7.72 9.68 3.78
N PRO A 122 -7.49 10.96 4.14
CA PRO A 122 -8.51 12.00 3.99
C PRO A 122 -8.96 12.16 2.54
N TRP A 123 -10.25 12.44 2.34
CA TRP A 123 -10.73 12.86 1.04
C TRP A 123 -10.21 14.26 0.67
N ASP A 124 -10.09 14.50 -0.62
CA ASP A 124 -9.90 15.85 -1.13
C ASP A 124 -11.05 16.76 -0.67
N SER A 125 -10.72 17.94 -0.15
CA SER A 125 -11.70 18.86 0.43
C SER A 125 -12.68 19.40 -0.62
N LYS A 126 -12.25 19.56 -1.88
CA LYS A 126 -13.11 19.99 -2.99
C LYS A 126 -14.11 18.91 -3.35
N LEU A 127 -13.67 17.64 -3.35
CA LEU A 127 -14.54 16.51 -3.57
C LEU A 127 -15.60 16.39 -2.46
N LEU A 128 -15.18 16.53 -1.21
CA LEU A 128 -16.10 16.52 -0.08
C LEU A 128 -17.14 17.65 -0.18
N ALA A 129 -16.72 18.85 -0.53
CA ALA A 129 -17.61 20.01 -0.68
C ALA A 129 -18.72 19.80 -1.72
N ILE A 130 -18.46 19.03 -2.79
CA ILE A 130 -19.46 18.74 -3.82
C ILE A 130 -20.61 17.87 -3.29
N TYR A 131 -20.32 16.93 -2.39
CA TYR A 131 -21.26 15.87 -1.96
C TYR A 131 -21.65 15.95 -0.49
N ALA A 132 -21.19 16.95 0.25
CA ALA A 132 -21.34 17.02 1.70
C ALA A 132 -22.78 16.85 2.21
N SER A 133 -23.77 17.32 1.46
CA SER A 133 -25.21 17.26 1.79
C SER A 133 -25.96 16.11 1.10
N ASP A 134 -25.29 15.32 0.25
CA ASP A 134 -25.98 14.36 -0.63
C ASP A 134 -26.03 12.95 -0.06
N PHE A 135 -25.23 12.64 0.96
CA PHE A 135 -25.11 11.27 1.49
C PHE A 135 -26.27 10.84 2.35
N TYR A 136 -26.82 11.75 3.15
CA TYR A 136 -27.92 11.48 4.08
C TYR A 136 -28.82 12.70 4.22
N ASN A 137 -30.13 12.44 4.39
CA ASN A 137 -31.08 13.49 4.70
C ASN A 137 -30.79 14.13 6.06
N ASP A 138 -30.92 15.43 6.15
CA ASP A 138 -30.74 16.22 7.38
C ASP A 138 -29.34 16.15 8.05
N MET A 139 -28.33 15.71 7.30
CA MET A 139 -26.95 15.66 7.78
C MET A 139 -25.98 16.22 6.75
N ILE A 140 -24.92 16.89 7.22
CA ILE A 140 -23.85 17.42 6.40
C ILE A 140 -22.54 16.71 6.76
N CYS A 141 -21.86 16.12 5.78
CA CYS A 141 -20.56 15.53 5.97
C CYS A 141 -19.51 16.61 6.13
N ILE A 142 -18.90 16.68 7.32
CA ILE A 142 -17.88 17.69 7.66
C ILE A 142 -16.46 17.18 7.53
N LYS A 143 -16.27 15.86 7.52
CA LYS A 143 -14.99 15.19 7.33
C LYS A 143 -15.22 13.82 6.72
N ALA A 144 -14.43 13.44 5.72
CA ALA A 144 -14.48 12.12 5.10
C ALA A 144 -13.07 11.57 4.88
N TRP A 145 -12.94 10.24 4.96
CA TRP A 145 -11.69 9.52 4.75
C TRP A 145 -11.95 8.10 4.26
N GLN A 146 -10.96 7.55 3.56
CA GLN A 146 -10.87 6.14 3.23
C GLN A 146 -10.30 5.37 4.42
N VAL A 147 -10.83 4.19 4.67
CA VAL A 147 -10.40 3.30 5.75
C VAL A 147 -9.47 2.25 5.18
N ILE A 148 -8.22 2.22 5.67
CA ILE A 148 -7.20 1.25 5.28
C ILE A 148 -6.87 0.42 6.52
N SER A 149 -7.04 -0.89 6.45
CA SER A 149 -6.76 -1.78 7.57
C SER A 149 -5.29 -2.16 7.65
N SER A 150 -4.81 -2.55 8.84
CA SER A 150 -3.48 -3.12 9.01
C SER A 150 -3.29 -4.42 8.20
N SER A 151 -4.35 -5.20 8.02
CA SER A 151 -4.32 -6.41 7.18
C SER A 151 -4.12 -6.11 5.70
N ASP A 152 -4.65 -4.99 5.19
CA ASP A 152 -4.41 -4.55 3.80
C ASP A 152 -2.93 -4.21 3.60
N ILE A 153 -2.33 -3.49 4.55
CA ILE A 153 -0.90 -3.15 4.52
C ILE A 153 -0.04 -4.41 4.64
N ALA A 154 -0.38 -5.33 5.55
CA ALA A 154 0.31 -6.61 5.69
C ALA A 154 0.26 -7.43 4.39
N GLY A 155 -0.87 -7.42 3.67
CA GLY A 155 -1.03 -8.07 2.37
C GLY A 155 -0.10 -7.50 1.30
N ILE A 156 0.13 -6.18 1.28
CA ILE A 156 1.12 -5.56 0.38
C ILE A 156 2.52 -6.07 0.70
N ILE A 157 2.92 -6.07 1.98
CA ILE A 157 4.24 -6.51 2.43
C ILE A 157 4.47 -7.99 2.06
N ASP A 158 3.48 -8.84 2.29
CA ASP A 158 3.56 -10.26 1.94
C ASP A 158 3.69 -10.47 0.43
N THR A 159 2.94 -9.71 -0.37
CA THR A 159 3.04 -9.73 -1.84
C THR A 159 4.43 -9.32 -2.31
N VAL A 160 5.04 -8.31 -1.72
CA VAL A 160 6.40 -7.87 -2.07
C VAL A 160 7.42 -8.96 -1.71
N LYS A 161 7.30 -9.60 -0.53
CA LYS A 161 8.14 -10.75 -0.14
C LYS A 161 8.06 -11.89 -1.16
N THR A 162 6.84 -12.27 -1.55
CA THR A 162 6.61 -13.33 -2.54
C THR A 162 7.25 -12.98 -3.88
N LYS A 163 7.10 -11.74 -4.35
CA LYS A 163 7.74 -11.30 -5.60
C LYS A 163 9.27 -11.33 -5.55
N ILE A 164 9.86 -11.02 -4.41
CA ILE A 164 11.32 -11.15 -4.22
C ILE A 164 11.74 -12.62 -4.33
N LEU A 165 10.99 -13.52 -3.69
CA LEU A 165 11.28 -14.95 -3.75
C LEU A 165 11.15 -15.49 -5.17
N ASP A 166 10.06 -15.16 -5.86
CA ASP A 166 9.84 -15.57 -7.25
C ASP A 166 10.99 -15.12 -8.15
N PHE A 167 11.38 -13.85 -8.03
CA PHE A 167 12.50 -13.31 -8.79
C PHE A 167 13.84 -14.00 -8.47
N ALA A 168 14.11 -14.29 -7.20
CA ALA A 168 15.33 -14.96 -6.79
C ALA A 168 15.38 -16.41 -7.32
N LEU A 169 14.23 -17.10 -7.39
CA LEU A 169 14.13 -18.44 -7.97
C LEU A 169 14.29 -18.41 -9.50
N GLU A 170 13.75 -17.41 -10.19
CA GLU A 170 13.95 -17.23 -11.63
C GLU A 170 15.44 -17.00 -11.96
N ILE A 171 16.13 -16.15 -11.21
CA ILE A 171 17.58 -15.94 -11.36
C ILE A 171 18.36 -17.24 -11.15
N GLU A 172 18.03 -18.02 -10.11
CA GLU A 172 18.73 -19.27 -9.83
C GLU A 172 18.53 -20.29 -10.97
N ALA A 173 17.34 -20.35 -11.54
CA ALA A 173 17.03 -21.23 -12.67
C ALA A 173 17.80 -20.84 -13.95
N GLU A 174 17.97 -19.55 -14.21
CA GLU A 174 18.73 -19.05 -15.37
C GLU A 174 20.24 -19.13 -15.17
N ASN A 175 20.71 -18.86 -13.96
CA ASN A 175 22.13 -18.86 -13.61
C ASN A 175 22.33 -19.31 -12.15
N PRO A 176 22.57 -20.61 -11.91
CA PRO A 176 22.75 -21.16 -10.56
C PRO A 176 23.88 -20.52 -9.74
N ASN A 177 24.83 -19.87 -10.39
CA ASN A 177 25.99 -19.21 -9.73
C ASN A 177 25.85 -17.68 -9.68
N ALA A 178 24.69 -17.13 -10.00
CA ALA A 178 24.47 -15.68 -10.06
C ALA A 178 24.73 -14.91 -8.75
N GLY A 179 24.71 -15.61 -7.62
CA GLY A 179 24.94 -15.02 -6.31
C GLY A 179 26.39 -15.12 -5.79
N ASP A 180 27.28 -15.77 -6.51
CA ASP A 180 28.66 -16.05 -6.08
C ASP A 180 29.67 -15.01 -6.62
N ILE A 181 29.20 -13.97 -7.30
CA ILE A 181 30.00 -12.89 -7.91
C ILE A 181 30.11 -11.69 -6.94
#